data_1e02ec2175afde9c89eb3c871a70b199
#
_entry.id   1e02ec2175afde9c89eb3c871a70b199
#
_cell.length_a   1.000
_cell.length_b   1.000
_cell.length_c   1.000
_cell.angle_alpha   90.00
_cell.angle_beta   90.00
_cell.angle_gamma   90.00
#
_symmetry.space_group_name_H-M   'P 1'
#
loop_
_entity.id
_entity.type
_entity.pdbx_description
1 polymer ?
#
loop_
_entity_poly.entity_id
_entity_poly.type
_entity_poly.pdbx_seq_one_letter_code
_entity_poly.pdbx_strand_id
1 'polypeptide(L)'
;LRRVQPGAFTGSAVESVTLFDNLQQISDYAFENCTYLRTLHINAATAPVYSGSYYATFADRYDRLLSLESTQKLVLFSGSSARFGYDSAALDAALPSYAVVNMGVFAYTNALPQLELIRARMREGDILLLSPEFDAAKRQFCTTNAFDDDFFCMAEANYDMVAELDLQQYSGVFSALGSYLQTRAGMTQSSYAVSPSDLDEDGNAVDTPSYNAYGDYVLYRSDAADDTPIYGLPVDYTTAAFPYDT
;
A
#
# COMPACT_ATOMS: atom_id res chain seq x y z
N LEU A 1 -3.98 4.58 -27.19
CA LEU A 1 -3.85 3.12 -27.21
C LEU A 1 -4.78 2.53 -26.15
N ARG A 2 -5.69 1.63 -26.55
CA ARG A 2 -6.61 0.99 -25.59
C ARG A 2 -6.19 -0.41 -25.21
N ARG A 3 -5.38 -1.04 -26.04
CA ARG A 3 -4.92 -2.43 -25.83
C ARG A 3 -3.48 -2.60 -26.32
N VAL A 4 -2.68 -3.27 -25.50
CA VAL A 4 -1.38 -3.79 -25.89
C VAL A 4 -1.58 -5.25 -26.31
N GLN A 5 -1.21 -5.59 -27.53
CA GLN A 5 -1.43 -6.92 -28.11
C GLN A 5 -0.47 -7.96 -27.50
N PRO A 6 -0.81 -9.27 -27.60
CA PRO A 6 0.11 -10.33 -27.20
C PRO A 6 1.46 -10.18 -27.88
N GLY A 7 2.54 -10.27 -27.12
CA GLY A 7 3.90 -10.24 -27.62
C GLY A 7 4.36 -8.91 -28.24
N ALA A 8 3.60 -7.82 -28.08
CA ALA A 8 3.84 -6.54 -28.78
C ALA A 8 5.27 -5.99 -28.59
N PHE A 9 5.88 -6.22 -27.44
CA PHE A 9 7.23 -5.76 -27.07
C PHE A 9 8.15 -6.92 -26.67
N THR A 10 7.76 -8.17 -26.91
CA THR A 10 8.55 -9.34 -26.52
C THR A 10 10.00 -9.22 -26.97
N GLY A 11 10.93 -9.39 -26.01
CA GLY A 11 12.37 -9.35 -26.25
C GLY A 11 12.92 -7.98 -26.65
N SER A 12 12.13 -6.90 -26.51
CA SER A 12 12.62 -5.56 -26.85
C SER A 12 13.62 -5.05 -25.80
N ALA A 13 14.52 -4.17 -26.23
CA ALA A 13 15.49 -3.50 -25.36
C ALA A 13 14.91 -2.23 -24.71
N VAL A 14 13.59 -2.19 -24.49
CA VAL A 14 12.93 -1.04 -23.85
C VAL A 14 13.34 -0.95 -22.39
N GLU A 15 13.73 0.25 -21.95
CA GLU A 15 14.14 0.53 -20.56
C GLU A 15 13.02 1.16 -19.73
N SER A 16 12.13 1.90 -20.39
CA SER A 16 10.99 2.58 -19.74
C SER A 16 9.76 2.50 -20.61
N VAL A 17 8.61 2.35 -19.97
CA VAL A 17 7.30 2.33 -20.61
C VAL A 17 6.43 3.43 -19.96
N THR A 18 5.78 4.23 -20.83
CA THR A 18 4.77 5.17 -20.38
C THR A 18 3.40 4.73 -20.89
N LEU A 19 2.48 4.48 -19.98
CA LEU A 19 1.11 4.13 -20.27
C LEU A 19 0.20 5.33 -20.00
N PHE A 20 -0.85 5.45 -20.81
CA PHE A 20 -1.81 6.53 -20.70
C PHE A 20 -3.19 5.98 -20.30
N ASP A 21 -3.99 6.80 -19.70
CA ASP A 21 -5.31 6.52 -19.09
C ASP A 21 -6.35 5.86 -19.99
N ASN A 22 -6.12 5.85 -21.30
CA ASN A 22 -6.97 5.12 -22.25
C ASN A 22 -6.71 3.60 -22.29
N LEU A 23 -5.70 3.12 -21.60
CA LEU A 23 -5.34 1.71 -21.60
C LEU A 23 -6.37 0.90 -20.81
N GLN A 24 -6.93 -0.10 -21.46
CA GLN A 24 -7.96 -0.98 -20.91
C GLN A 24 -7.48 -2.42 -20.76
N GLN A 25 -6.44 -2.79 -21.50
CA GLN A 25 -5.91 -4.15 -21.48
C GLN A 25 -4.44 -4.20 -21.89
N ILE A 26 -3.70 -5.00 -21.14
CA ILE A 26 -2.39 -5.52 -21.55
C ILE A 26 -2.57 -7.03 -21.73
N SER A 27 -2.27 -7.52 -22.92
CA SER A 27 -2.40 -8.94 -23.24
C SER A 27 -1.18 -9.72 -22.75
N ASP A 28 -1.33 -11.03 -22.60
CA ASP A 28 -0.27 -11.92 -22.15
C ASP A 28 0.99 -11.78 -23.04
N TYR A 29 2.14 -11.93 -22.41
CA TYR A 29 3.44 -11.86 -23.05
C TYR A 29 3.78 -10.52 -23.75
N ALA A 30 2.97 -9.46 -23.54
CA ALA A 30 3.19 -8.18 -24.19
C ALA A 30 4.60 -7.61 -23.96
N PHE A 31 5.16 -7.82 -22.78
CA PHE A 31 6.49 -7.39 -22.36
C PHE A 31 7.41 -8.57 -21.96
N GLU A 32 7.11 -9.76 -22.46
CA GLU A 32 7.92 -10.94 -22.17
C GLU A 32 9.36 -10.75 -22.65
N ASN A 33 10.33 -11.18 -21.83
CA ASN A 33 11.76 -11.06 -22.13
C ASN A 33 12.27 -9.63 -22.38
N CYS A 34 11.57 -8.60 -21.88
CA CYS A 34 12.08 -7.22 -21.86
C CYS A 34 13.08 -7.05 -20.71
N THR A 35 14.28 -7.63 -20.84
CA THR A 35 15.27 -7.74 -19.75
C THR A 35 15.91 -6.43 -19.34
N TYR A 36 15.68 -5.34 -20.07
CA TYR A 36 16.19 -4.00 -19.76
C TYR A 36 15.12 -3.09 -19.13
N LEU A 37 13.86 -3.54 -19.09
CA LEU A 37 12.76 -2.72 -18.59
C LEU A 37 12.90 -2.50 -17.08
N ARG A 38 13.04 -1.24 -16.67
CA ARG A 38 13.22 -0.79 -15.28
C ARG A 38 12.09 0.06 -14.77
N THR A 39 11.50 0.87 -15.63
CA THR A 39 10.58 1.91 -15.18
C THR A 39 9.24 1.84 -15.91
N LEU A 40 8.17 1.94 -15.15
CA LEU A 40 6.80 2.03 -15.64
C LEU A 40 6.17 3.34 -15.14
N HIS A 41 5.86 4.24 -16.08
CA HIS A 41 5.09 5.44 -15.81
C HIS A 41 3.63 5.22 -16.20
N ILE A 42 2.71 5.55 -15.33
CA ILE A 42 1.26 5.48 -15.60
C ILE A 42 0.69 6.89 -15.48
N ASN A 43 0.34 7.48 -16.62
CA ASN A 43 -0.29 8.78 -16.69
C ASN A 43 -1.80 8.58 -16.76
N ALA A 44 -2.48 8.68 -15.62
CA ALA A 44 -3.93 8.55 -15.55
C ALA A 44 -4.58 9.92 -15.35
N ALA A 45 -5.51 10.27 -16.25
CA ALA A 45 -6.38 11.44 -16.11
C ALA A 45 -7.77 11.07 -15.55
N THR A 46 -8.06 9.78 -15.38
CA THR A 46 -9.33 9.31 -14.81
C THR A 46 -9.26 9.34 -13.28
N ALA A 47 -10.36 9.76 -12.66
CA ALA A 47 -10.48 9.76 -11.20
C ALA A 47 -10.24 8.35 -10.63
N PRO A 48 -9.56 8.26 -9.47
CA PRO A 48 -9.33 7.00 -8.80
C PRO A 48 -10.65 6.29 -8.46
N VAL A 49 -10.72 5.00 -8.75
CA VAL A 49 -11.90 4.17 -8.45
C VAL A 49 -11.88 3.71 -6.99
N TYR A 50 -10.69 3.51 -6.44
CA TYR A 50 -10.47 3.02 -5.08
C TYR A 50 -10.39 4.14 -4.03
N SER A 51 -10.74 5.38 -4.39
CA SER A 51 -10.58 6.57 -3.53
C SER A 51 -11.28 6.50 -2.17
N GLY A 52 -12.34 5.70 -2.03
CA GLY A 52 -13.01 5.46 -0.76
C GLY A 52 -12.59 4.16 -0.06
N SER A 53 -11.57 3.47 -0.55
CA SER A 53 -11.14 2.17 -0.01
C SER A 53 -9.91 2.26 0.89
N TYR A 54 -9.60 1.18 1.57
CA TYR A 54 -8.36 1.04 2.33
C TYR A 54 -7.09 1.30 1.50
N TYR A 55 -7.10 0.95 0.22
CA TYR A 55 -5.95 1.13 -0.67
C TYR A 55 -5.57 2.59 -0.85
N ALA A 56 -6.55 3.47 -1.02
CA ALA A 56 -6.32 4.90 -1.29
C ALA A 56 -5.48 5.58 -0.21
N THR A 57 -5.62 5.14 1.03
CA THR A 57 -4.90 5.73 2.16
C THR A 57 -3.38 5.50 2.12
N PHE A 58 -2.89 4.61 1.26
CA PHE A 58 -1.45 4.42 1.08
C PHE A 58 -0.78 5.63 0.42
N ALA A 59 -1.43 6.22 -0.57
CA ALA A 59 -0.92 7.42 -1.24
C ALA A 59 -0.77 8.59 -0.27
N ASP A 60 -1.76 8.84 0.59
CA ASP A 60 -1.70 9.91 1.59
C ASP A 60 -0.54 9.73 2.57
N ARG A 61 -0.29 8.47 2.98
CA ARG A 61 0.84 8.13 3.85
C ARG A 61 2.17 8.30 3.15
N TYR A 62 2.23 7.93 1.89
CA TYR A 62 3.42 8.13 1.07
C TYR A 62 3.71 9.61 0.86
N ASP A 63 2.70 10.44 0.61
CA ASP A 63 2.85 11.90 0.51
C ASP A 63 3.35 12.50 1.84
N ARG A 64 2.86 11.98 2.98
CA ARG A 64 3.43 12.37 4.29
C ARG A 64 4.90 11.96 4.39
N LEU A 65 5.25 10.74 3.99
CA LEU A 65 6.64 10.27 4.00
C LEU A 65 7.55 11.19 3.16
N LEU A 66 7.09 11.60 1.98
CA LEU A 66 7.77 12.57 1.12
C LEU A 66 7.94 13.93 1.79
N SER A 67 6.90 14.43 2.47
CA SER A 67 6.95 15.75 3.14
C SER A 67 7.99 15.81 4.27
N LEU A 68 8.47 14.67 4.75
CA LEU A 68 9.42 14.53 5.85
C LEU A 68 10.87 14.24 5.39
N GLU A 69 11.22 14.51 4.14
CA GLU A 69 12.57 14.24 3.62
C GLU A 69 13.69 14.86 4.47
N SER A 70 13.47 16.03 5.03
CA SER A 70 14.46 16.76 5.85
C SER A 70 14.40 16.44 7.34
N THR A 71 13.44 15.64 7.80
CA THR A 71 13.19 15.35 9.21
C THR A 71 13.56 13.90 9.51
N GLN A 72 14.12 13.62 10.69
CA GLN A 72 14.27 12.25 11.14
C GLN A 72 12.92 11.60 11.38
N LYS A 73 12.77 10.33 10.97
CA LYS A 73 11.49 9.64 10.94
C LYS A 73 11.50 8.35 11.73
N LEU A 74 10.38 8.08 12.39
CA LEU A 74 9.98 6.74 12.81
C LEU A 74 8.88 6.28 11.86
N VAL A 75 9.19 5.34 11.00
CA VAL A 75 8.25 4.72 10.06
C VAL A 75 7.72 3.44 10.65
N LEU A 76 6.41 3.34 10.85
CA LEU A 76 5.72 2.13 11.29
C LEU A 76 5.26 1.37 10.05
N PHE A 77 5.65 0.12 9.89
CA PHE A 77 5.23 -0.69 8.76
C PHE A 77 4.70 -2.05 9.21
N SER A 78 3.51 -2.36 8.77
CA SER A 78 2.79 -3.60 9.00
C SER A 78 1.65 -3.73 7.98
N GLY A 79 0.71 -4.62 8.23
CA GLY A 79 -0.59 -4.61 7.58
C GLY A 79 -1.59 -3.69 8.27
N SER A 80 -2.87 -4.06 8.23
CA SER A 80 -3.96 -3.27 8.82
C SER A 80 -3.88 -3.13 10.34
N SER A 81 -3.23 -4.07 11.02
CA SER A 81 -3.06 -4.00 12.48
C SER A 81 -2.30 -2.74 12.93
N ALA A 82 -1.35 -2.25 12.14
CA ALA A 82 -0.64 -1.02 12.48
C ALA A 82 -1.56 0.22 12.41
N ARG A 83 -2.44 0.28 11.41
CA ARG A 83 -3.37 1.42 11.27
C ARG A 83 -4.37 1.52 12.42
N PHE A 84 -4.77 0.36 12.96
CA PHE A 84 -5.76 0.31 14.04
C PHE A 84 -5.14 0.30 15.43
N GLY A 85 -3.92 -0.25 15.57
CA GLY A 85 -3.31 -0.57 16.86
C GLY A 85 -2.31 0.45 17.37
N TYR A 86 -1.70 1.26 16.50
CA TYR A 86 -0.75 2.28 16.97
C TYR A 86 -1.44 3.62 17.26
N ASP A 87 -0.96 4.30 18.29
CA ASP A 87 -1.21 5.71 18.53
C ASP A 87 0.04 6.49 18.12
N SER A 88 0.07 6.87 16.84
CA SER A 88 1.24 7.57 16.29
C SER A 88 1.39 8.98 16.85
N ALA A 89 0.30 9.61 17.30
CA ALA A 89 0.38 10.92 17.96
C ALA A 89 1.06 10.83 19.32
N ALA A 90 0.76 9.78 20.10
CA ALA A 90 1.43 9.53 21.36
C ALA A 90 2.91 9.19 21.16
N LEU A 91 3.25 8.42 20.12
CA LEU A 91 4.63 8.12 19.75
C LEU A 91 5.39 9.38 19.34
N ASP A 92 4.80 10.23 18.52
CA ASP A 92 5.38 11.50 18.07
C ASP A 92 5.66 12.42 19.27
N ALA A 93 4.72 12.52 20.21
CA ALA A 93 4.90 13.29 21.43
C ALA A 93 5.98 12.70 22.37
N ALA A 94 6.12 11.38 22.42
CA ALA A 94 7.12 10.70 23.26
C ALA A 94 8.53 10.71 22.64
N LEU A 95 8.63 10.87 21.34
CA LEU A 95 9.88 10.82 20.57
C LEU A 95 10.11 12.12 19.78
N PRO A 96 10.28 13.27 20.43
CA PRO A 96 10.28 14.59 19.78
C PRO A 96 11.40 14.82 18.75
N SER A 97 12.35 13.90 18.67
CA SER A 97 13.42 13.92 17.65
C SER A 97 13.01 13.25 16.35
N TYR A 98 11.85 12.61 16.29
CA TYR A 98 11.37 11.85 15.14
C TYR A 98 9.97 12.31 14.76
N ALA A 99 9.72 12.43 13.47
CA ALA A 99 8.36 12.55 12.95
C ALA A 99 7.81 11.15 12.64
N VAL A 100 6.63 10.84 13.14
CA VAL A 100 6.03 9.51 12.98
C VAL A 100 5.23 9.43 11.69
N VAL A 101 5.38 8.31 10.96
CA VAL A 101 4.59 7.96 9.78
C VAL A 101 4.10 6.53 9.92
N ASN A 102 2.80 6.31 9.87
CA ASN A 102 2.21 4.99 9.88
C ASN A 102 1.90 4.54 8.45
N MET A 103 2.71 3.62 7.92
CA MET A 103 2.59 3.06 6.56
C MET A 103 1.77 1.75 6.53
N GLY A 104 1.11 1.37 7.62
CA GLY A 104 0.32 0.15 7.69
C GLY A 104 -0.99 0.28 6.91
N VAL A 105 -1.22 -0.57 5.91
CA VAL A 105 -2.43 -0.54 5.08
C VAL A 105 -3.13 -1.90 5.06
N PHE A 106 -2.54 -2.91 4.43
CA PHE A 106 -3.20 -4.17 4.18
C PHE A 106 -2.21 -5.34 4.28
N ALA A 107 -2.51 -6.33 5.10
CA ALA A 107 -1.58 -7.41 5.43
C ALA A 107 -1.40 -8.44 4.31
N TYR A 108 -2.32 -8.50 3.37
CA TYR A 108 -2.33 -9.55 2.35
C TYR A 108 -1.71 -9.12 1.01
N THR A 109 -1.13 -7.93 0.94
CA THR A 109 -0.36 -7.46 -0.20
C THR A 109 1.12 -7.79 -0.04
N ASN A 110 1.85 -7.86 -1.16
CA ASN A 110 3.31 -7.98 -1.13
C ASN A 110 3.93 -6.74 -0.47
N ALA A 111 4.73 -6.96 0.56
CA ALA A 111 5.41 -5.88 1.28
C ALA A 111 6.62 -5.31 0.52
N LEU A 112 7.22 -6.06 -0.39
CA LEU A 112 8.49 -5.68 -1.02
C LEU A 112 8.41 -4.34 -1.76
N PRO A 113 7.44 -4.08 -2.67
CA PRO A 113 7.36 -2.79 -3.35
C PRO A 113 7.07 -1.65 -2.37
N GLN A 114 6.28 -1.86 -1.32
CA GLN A 114 6.02 -0.87 -0.28
C GLN A 114 7.30 -0.54 0.49
N LEU A 115 8.06 -1.56 0.88
CA LEU A 115 9.34 -1.40 1.57
C LEU A 115 10.41 -0.75 0.69
N GLU A 116 10.40 -0.99 -0.61
CA GLU A 116 11.29 -0.32 -1.55
C GLU A 116 11.03 1.19 -1.57
N LEU A 117 9.78 1.60 -1.68
CA LEU A 117 9.37 3.00 -1.60
C LEU A 117 9.77 3.65 -0.27
N ILE A 118 9.52 2.96 0.85
CA ILE A 118 9.91 3.44 2.18
C ILE A 118 11.43 3.60 2.26
N ARG A 119 12.18 2.57 1.85
CA ARG A 119 13.65 2.58 1.87
C ARG A 119 14.23 3.73 1.06
N ALA A 120 13.64 4.03 -0.10
CA ALA A 120 14.08 5.14 -0.96
C ALA A 120 13.96 6.51 -0.26
N ARG A 121 13.12 6.63 0.76
CA ARG A 121 12.87 7.88 1.54
C ARG A 121 13.49 7.87 2.93
N MET A 122 14.13 6.78 3.32
CA MET A 122 14.87 6.71 4.58
C MET A 122 16.30 7.21 4.43
N ARG A 123 16.82 7.75 5.51
CA ARG A 123 18.18 8.26 5.64
C ARG A 123 18.82 7.75 6.92
N GLU A 124 20.10 8.00 7.07
CA GLU A 124 20.83 7.67 8.29
C GLU A 124 20.18 8.30 9.53
N GLY A 125 19.95 7.49 10.55
CA GLY A 125 19.30 7.87 11.79
C GLY A 125 17.78 7.69 11.80
N ASP A 126 17.13 7.44 10.66
CA ASP A 126 15.71 7.06 10.62
C ASP A 126 15.50 5.64 11.19
N ILE A 127 14.32 5.40 11.71
CA ILE A 127 13.94 4.10 12.30
C ILE A 127 12.78 3.52 11.49
N LEU A 128 12.91 2.27 11.05
CA LEU A 128 11.81 1.46 10.55
C LEU A 128 11.39 0.46 11.62
N LEU A 129 10.20 0.61 12.16
CA LEU A 129 9.57 -0.37 13.02
C LEU A 129 8.73 -1.33 12.16
N LEU A 130 9.25 -2.53 11.98
CA LEU A 130 8.62 -3.58 11.20
C LEU A 130 7.87 -4.53 12.15
N SER A 131 6.54 -4.57 12.04
CA SER A 131 5.69 -5.44 12.85
C SER A 131 4.73 -6.23 11.96
N PRO A 132 5.20 -7.33 11.32
CA PRO A 132 4.38 -8.14 10.44
C PRO A 132 3.23 -8.78 11.20
N GLU A 133 2.08 -8.85 10.56
CA GLU A 133 0.92 -9.57 11.12
C GLU A 133 1.20 -11.07 11.12
N PHE A 134 0.97 -11.70 12.25
CA PHE A 134 1.41 -13.06 12.52
C PHE A 134 0.87 -14.08 11.50
N ASP A 135 -0.40 -14.01 11.18
CA ASP A 135 -1.06 -14.91 10.24
C ASP A 135 -0.79 -14.57 8.77
N ALA A 136 -0.55 -13.31 8.48
CA ALA A 136 -0.29 -12.80 7.14
C ALA A 136 1.19 -12.65 6.80
N ALA A 137 2.10 -12.71 7.79
CA ALA A 137 3.52 -12.45 7.63
C ALA A 137 4.16 -13.30 6.52
N LYS A 138 3.78 -14.58 6.42
CA LYS A 138 4.27 -15.47 5.38
C LYS A 138 3.89 -14.98 3.98
N ARG A 139 2.67 -14.49 3.79
CA ARG A 139 2.22 -13.96 2.50
C ARG A 139 2.87 -12.60 2.22
N GLN A 140 2.97 -11.78 3.23
CA GLN A 140 3.47 -10.41 3.09
C GLN A 140 4.98 -10.36 2.84
N PHE A 141 5.78 -11.23 3.49
CA PHE A 141 7.25 -11.15 3.49
C PHE A 141 7.97 -12.36 2.90
N CYS A 142 7.32 -13.52 2.82
CA CYS A 142 7.95 -14.78 2.43
C CYS A 142 7.45 -15.32 1.09
N THR A 143 6.59 -14.59 0.39
CA THR A 143 6.17 -14.95 -0.96
C THR A 143 7.25 -14.53 -1.96
N THR A 144 7.17 -15.12 -3.14
CA THR A 144 8.04 -14.81 -4.27
C THR A 144 8.03 -13.32 -4.59
N ASN A 145 9.02 -12.81 -5.30
CA ASN A 145 9.06 -11.44 -5.82
C ASN A 145 7.93 -11.17 -6.84
N ALA A 146 6.84 -11.90 -6.77
CA ALA A 146 5.69 -11.71 -7.65
C ALA A 146 4.97 -10.41 -7.26
N PHE A 147 4.79 -9.56 -8.24
CA PHE A 147 4.01 -8.33 -8.08
C PHE A 147 2.52 -8.68 -8.02
N ASP A 148 1.76 -8.06 -7.13
CA ASP A 148 0.31 -8.23 -7.05
C ASP A 148 -0.44 -6.99 -7.56
N ASP A 149 -1.69 -7.18 -7.98
CA ASP A 149 -2.54 -6.12 -8.50
C ASP A 149 -3.03 -5.15 -7.41
N ASP A 150 -3.03 -5.57 -6.14
CA ASP A 150 -3.39 -4.73 -5.00
C ASP A 150 -2.48 -3.50 -4.89
N PHE A 151 -1.21 -3.62 -5.29
CA PHE A 151 -0.30 -2.47 -5.31
C PHE A 151 -0.78 -1.37 -6.26
N PHE A 152 -1.34 -1.71 -7.41
CA PHE A 152 -1.90 -0.73 -8.33
C PHE A 152 -3.15 -0.05 -7.77
N CYS A 153 -3.94 -0.76 -6.97
CA CYS A 153 -5.06 -0.16 -6.23
C CYS A 153 -4.57 0.87 -5.20
N MET A 154 -3.45 0.58 -4.52
CA MET A 154 -2.83 1.51 -3.58
C MET A 154 -2.19 2.71 -4.27
N ALA A 155 -1.58 2.50 -5.44
CA ALA A 155 -0.90 3.54 -6.20
C ALA A 155 -1.85 4.40 -7.07
N GLU A 156 -3.12 4.06 -7.15
CA GLU A 156 -4.07 4.70 -8.10
C GLU A 156 -4.19 6.23 -7.91
N ALA A 157 -4.06 6.71 -6.68
CA ALA A 157 -4.09 8.14 -6.41
C ALA A 157 -2.77 8.86 -6.76
N ASN A 158 -1.64 8.12 -6.81
CA ASN A 158 -0.33 8.65 -7.14
C ASN A 158 0.53 7.58 -7.83
N TYR A 159 0.39 7.45 -9.14
CA TYR A 159 1.15 6.46 -9.92
C TYR A 159 2.65 6.75 -10.05
N ASP A 160 3.13 7.89 -9.58
CA ASP A 160 4.58 8.16 -9.53
C ASP A 160 5.30 7.14 -8.64
N MET A 161 4.59 6.58 -7.65
CA MET A 161 5.11 5.48 -6.83
C MET A 161 5.55 4.26 -7.66
N VAL A 162 4.82 3.93 -8.73
CA VAL A 162 5.17 2.81 -9.61
C VAL A 162 6.46 3.10 -10.37
N ALA A 163 6.68 4.35 -10.77
CA ALA A 163 7.87 4.78 -11.49
C ALA A 163 9.14 4.76 -10.62
N GLU A 164 9.00 4.76 -9.30
CA GLU A 164 10.13 4.69 -8.36
C GLU A 164 10.65 3.28 -8.11
N LEU A 165 9.87 2.24 -8.49
CA LEU A 165 10.26 0.84 -8.30
C LEU A 165 11.24 0.37 -9.38
N ASP A 166 12.23 -0.44 -9.01
CA ASP A 166 13.04 -1.20 -9.95
C ASP A 166 12.28 -2.46 -10.42
N LEU A 167 11.59 -2.34 -11.53
CA LEU A 167 10.73 -3.40 -12.05
C LEU A 167 11.47 -4.72 -12.33
N GLN A 168 12.81 -4.71 -12.45
CA GLN A 168 13.59 -5.93 -12.64
C GLN A 168 13.60 -6.84 -11.41
N GLN A 169 13.30 -6.30 -10.25
CA GLN A 169 13.21 -7.08 -9.01
C GLN A 169 11.91 -7.86 -8.90
N TYR A 170 10.91 -7.54 -9.75
CA TYR A 170 9.57 -8.10 -9.65
C TYR A 170 9.19 -8.89 -10.89
N SER A 171 8.66 -10.08 -10.70
CA SER A 171 7.99 -10.84 -11.75
C SER A 171 6.49 -10.49 -11.77
N GLY A 172 5.90 -10.58 -12.97
CA GLY A 172 4.46 -10.47 -13.11
C GLY A 172 3.87 -9.05 -13.06
N VAL A 173 4.68 -7.98 -13.06
CA VAL A 173 4.20 -6.58 -13.00
C VAL A 173 3.12 -6.29 -14.03
N PHE A 174 3.31 -6.67 -15.28
CA PHE A 174 2.34 -6.42 -16.35
C PHE A 174 1.13 -7.35 -16.28
N SER A 175 1.28 -8.55 -15.71
CA SER A 175 0.14 -9.42 -15.43
C SER A 175 -0.75 -8.83 -14.34
N ALA A 176 -0.14 -8.35 -13.27
CA ALA A 176 -0.84 -7.66 -12.17
C ALA A 176 -1.53 -6.38 -12.68
N LEU A 177 -0.84 -5.57 -13.48
CA LEU A 177 -1.43 -4.39 -14.09
C LEU A 177 -2.62 -4.75 -15.00
N GLY A 178 -2.49 -5.83 -15.77
CA GLY A 178 -3.59 -6.32 -16.60
C GLY A 178 -4.82 -6.74 -15.78
N SER A 179 -4.61 -7.44 -14.67
CA SER A 179 -5.66 -7.82 -13.72
C SER A 179 -6.33 -6.59 -13.10
N TYR A 180 -5.54 -5.67 -12.60
CA TYR A 180 -6.02 -4.39 -12.05
C TYR A 180 -6.88 -3.62 -13.06
N LEU A 181 -6.42 -3.46 -14.31
CA LEU A 181 -7.16 -2.73 -15.35
C LEU A 181 -8.49 -3.40 -15.69
N GLN A 182 -8.53 -4.75 -15.74
CA GLN A 182 -9.78 -5.49 -15.97
C GLN A 182 -10.76 -5.29 -14.83
N THR A 183 -10.29 -5.40 -13.60
CA THR A 183 -11.11 -5.19 -12.40
C THR A 183 -11.64 -3.76 -12.36
N ARG A 184 -10.77 -2.79 -12.58
CA ARG A 184 -11.10 -1.35 -12.60
C ARG A 184 -12.14 -1.01 -13.68
N ALA A 185 -12.03 -1.60 -14.87
CA ALA A 185 -12.96 -1.33 -15.98
C ALA A 185 -14.41 -1.74 -15.67
N GLY A 186 -14.63 -2.67 -14.76
CA GLY A 186 -15.94 -3.09 -14.28
C GLY A 186 -16.51 -2.27 -13.12
N MET A 187 -15.73 -1.32 -12.60
CA MET A 187 -16.09 -0.54 -11.42
C MET A 187 -16.54 0.87 -11.77
N THR A 188 -17.47 1.36 -10.97
CA THR A 188 -17.82 2.78 -10.93
C THR A 188 -17.27 3.38 -9.64
N GLN A 189 -16.94 4.66 -9.65
CA GLN A 189 -16.46 5.38 -8.45
C GLN A 189 -17.41 5.21 -7.24
N SER A 190 -18.70 5.03 -7.48
CA SER A 190 -19.71 4.76 -6.46
C SER A 190 -19.58 3.37 -5.80
N SER A 191 -18.87 2.44 -6.40
CA SER A 191 -18.73 1.07 -5.86
C SER A 191 -17.81 1.01 -4.64
N TYR A 192 -16.99 2.04 -4.41
CA TYR A 192 -16.06 2.15 -3.28
C TYR A 192 -16.12 3.53 -2.60
N ALA A 193 -17.18 4.29 -2.88
CA ALA A 193 -17.27 5.71 -2.48
C ALA A 193 -17.29 5.91 -0.96
N VAL A 194 -17.69 4.91 -0.19
CA VAL A 194 -17.73 4.98 1.28
C VAL A 194 -17.37 3.60 1.84
N SER A 195 -16.33 3.54 2.67
CA SER A 195 -16.10 2.35 3.49
C SER A 195 -17.26 2.19 4.47
N PRO A 196 -17.79 0.97 4.70
CA PRO A 196 -18.78 0.74 5.76
C PRO A 196 -18.36 1.26 7.14
N SER A 197 -17.05 1.40 7.36
CA SER A 197 -16.47 1.98 8.57
C SER A 197 -16.58 3.51 8.66
N ASP A 198 -16.94 4.17 7.58
CA ASP A 198 -17.15 5.63 7.54
C ASP A 198 -18.63 6.01 7.67
N LEU A 199 -19.47 5.06 8.03
CA LEU A 199 -20.88 5.27 8.31
C LEU A 199 -21.11 5.31 9.83
N ASP A 200 -22.00 6.19 10.28
CA ASP A 200 -22.51 6.18 11.66
C ASP A 200 -23.45 4.99 11.90
N GLU A 201 -23.97 4.86 13.13
CA GLU A 201 -24.89 3.80 13.50
C GLU A 201 -26.21 3.81 12.70
N ASP A 202 -26.55 4.94 12.12
CA ASP A 202 -27.73 5.14 11.27
C ASP A 202 -27.44 4.93 9.77
N GLY A 203 -26.18 4.63 9.41
CA GLY A 203 -25.75 4.39 8.05
C GLY A 203 -25.48 5.66 7.24
N ASN A 204 -25.34 6.82 7.90
CA ASN A 204 -24.96 8.07 7.24
C ASN A 204 -23.44 8.23 7.18
N ALA A 205 -22.93 8.87 6.13
CA ALA A 205 -21.51 9.21 6.05
C ALA A 205 -21.14 10.18 7.18
N VAL A 206 -20.08 9.87 7.92
CA VAL A 206 -19.53 10.75 8.94
C VAL A 206 -18.61 11.80 8.31
N ASP A 207 -18.78 13.06 8.69
CA ASP A 207 -17.93 14.17 8.25
C ASP A 207 -16.52 14.16 8.88
N THR A 208 -16.26 13.21 9.78
CA THR A 208 -14.97 13.10 10.47
C THR A 208 -14.02 12.25 9.65
N PRO A 209 -12.79 12.71 9.37
CA PRO A 209 -11.81 11.89 8.70
C PRO A 209 -11.56 10.57 9.46
N SER A 210 -11.64 9.45 8.77
CA SER A 210 -11.38 8.13 9.36
C SER A 210 -9.92 7.96 9.77
N TYR A 211 -9.02 8.79 9.23
CA TYR A 211 -7.58 8.75 9.45
C TYR A 211 -7.06 10.10 9.92
N ASN A 212 -6.13 10.06 10.87
CA ASN A 212 -5.38 11.23 11.27
C ASN A 212 -4.20 11.51 10.31
N ALA A 213 -3.50 12.62 10.54
CA ALA A 213 -2.35 13.02 9.72
C ALA A 213 -1.16 12.04 9.75
N TYR A 214 -1.13 11.11 10.70
CA TYR A 214 -0.09 10.08 10.81
C TYR A 214 -0.39 8.84 9.99
N GLY A 215 -1.65 8.63 9.60
CA GLY A 215 -2.15 7.43 8.95
C GLY A 215 -2.83 6.43 9.89
N ASP A 216 -3.09 6.78 11.15
CA ASP A 216 -3.85 5.95 12.07
C ASP A 216 -5.33 6.07 11.79
N TYR A 217 -6.05 4.96 11.87
CA TYR A 217 -7.49 4.94 11.86
C TYR A 217 -8.02 5.36 13.24
N VAL A 218 -8.80 6.43 13.28
CA VAL A 218 -9.25 7.04 14.53
C VAL A 218 -10.75 6.92 14.77
N LEU A 219 -11.52 6.54 13.77
CA LEU A 219 -12.94 6.35 13.89
C LEU A 219 -13.22 5.14 14.82
N TYR A 220 -14.12 5.28 15.77
CA TYR A 220 -14.46 4.25 16.78
C TYR A 220 -13.30 3.83 17.71
N ARG A 221 -12.19 4.55 17.77
CA ARG A 221 -11.31 4.40 18.92
C ARG A 221 -12.07 4.83 20.15
N SER A 222 -12.37 3.87 21.04
CA SER A 222 -12.78 4.24 22.40
C SER A 222 -11.63 5.05 23.01
N ASP A 223 -11.97 6.17 23.63
CA ASP A 223 -11.03 6.90 24.46
C ASP A 223 -10.37 5.89 25.39
N ALA A 224 -9.05 5.88 25.44
CA ALA A 224 -8.21 4.82 26.02
C ALA A 224 -8.38 4.60 27.55
N ALA A 225 -9.50 5.00 28.12
CA ALA A 225 -9.90 4.70 29.49
C ALA A 225 -10.41 3.26 29.68
N ASP A 226 -10.67 2.54 28.59
CA ASP A 226 -11.11 1.16 28.65
C ASP A 226 -9.98 0.25 28.14
N ASP A 227 -9.19 -0.28 29.07
CA ASP A 227 -8.16 -1.30 28.83
C ASP A 227 -8.74 -2.64 28.33
N THR A 228 -10.01 -2.68 27.96
CA THR A 228 -10.64 -3.87 27.41
C THR A 228 -10.10 -4.11 25.99
N PRO A 229 -9.34 -5.20 25.74
CA PRO A 229 -8.89 -5.51 24.40
C PRO A 229 -10.09 -5.62 23.46
N ILE A 230 -10.04 -4.98 22.31
CA ILE A 230 -11.11 -4.97 21.29
C ILE A 230 -11.58 -6.41 20.95
N TYR A 231 -10.76 -7.42 21.20
CA TYR A 231 -11.04 -8.84 20.95
C TYR A 231 -11.07 -9.72 22.19
N GLY A 232 -11.01 -9.18 23.40
CA GLY A 232 -11.36 -9.88 24.65
C GLY A 232 -10.54 -11.12 25.02
N LEU A 233 -9.50 -11.45 24.26
CA LEU A 233 -8.67 -12.63 24.51
C LEU A 233 -7.23 -12.20 24.78
N PRO A 234 -6.67 -12.58 25.95
CA PRO A 234 -5.24 -12.46 26.15
C PRO A 234 -4.54 -13.35 25.12
N VAL A 235 -3.74 -12.77 24.24
CA VAL A 235 -2.86 -13.57 23.37
C VAL A 235 -1.71 -14.07 24.22
N ASP A 236 -1.67 -15.36 24.46
CA ASP A 236 -0.52 -15.99 25.10
C ASP A 236 0.62 -16.12 24.07
N TYR A 237 1.48 -15.12 24.04
CA TYR A 237 2.66 -15.10 23.15
C TYR A 237 3.72 -16.14 23.54
N THR A 238 3.59 -16.81 24.70
CA THR A 238 4.58 -17.80 25.16
C THR A 238 4.43 -19.14 24.45
N THR A 239 3.26 -19.43 23.87
CA THR A 239 2.97 -20.69 23.18
C THR A 239 2.89 -20.54 21.66
N ALA A 240 2.90 -19.32 21.13
CA ALA A 240 2.91 -19.07 19.70
C ALA A 240 4.31 -19.41 19.15
N ALA A 241 4.44 -20.54 18.46
CA ALA A 241 5.63 -20.81 17.68
C ALA A 241 5.77 -19.75 16.58
N PHE A 242 6.85 -19.00 16.58
CA PHE A 242 7.18 -18.13 15.45
C PHE A 242 7.29 -19.01 14.21
N PRO A 243 6.62 -18.70 13.11
CA PRO A 243 6.64 -19.52 11.90
C PRO A 243 7.97 -19.45 11.15
N TYR A 244 8.98 -18.81 11.74
CA TYR A 244 10.32 -18.66 11.16
C TYR A 244 11.29 -19.42 12.04
N ASP A 245 11.71 -20.60 11.59
CA ASP A 245 12.96 -21.18 12.03
C ASP A 245 14.08 -20.28 11.49
N THR A 246 14.83 -19.72 12.42
CA THR A 246 16.00 -18.88 12.14
C THR A 246 17.12 -19.66 11.47
#